data_543f9f04a0c6f65919f47c7945a17357
#
_entry.id   543f9f04a0c6f65919f47c7945a17357
#
_cell.length_a   1.000
_cell.length_b   1.000
_cell.length_c   1.000
_cell.angle_alpha   90.00
_cell.angle_beta   90.00
_cell.angle_gamma   90.00
#
_symmetry.space_group_name_H-M   'P 1'
#
loop_
_entity.id
_entity.type
_entity.pdbx_description
1 polymer ?
#
loop_
_entity_poly.entity_id
_entity_poly.type
_entity_poly.pdbx_seq_one_letter_code
_entity_poly.pdbx_strand_id
1 'polypeptide(L)'
;MQALLAPLQELAEYGNIREAIRKGLGVTALTGCVDSQKLHMIYGLGDGFRIKVIVTYSDLKAKELFEEYRFYDRNVMLYPAKDLIFFQADIHGNQLVKERVKVLRRLMEKKPVTIVTTYAALMSPQVMWDADRDVIDVYKGSTLEESALSRRLVDMGYEKSYQVESPGQFSVRGGIIDIFDLTEENPYRIELWGDEVESIRSFDILSQRSIENLEGVSVFPATEFVLEEERIRAGVKKLEAESAKQQKIFRDAFQTEEAHRIATQVKELKEQLLEFKAKVNLEGYIRYFYEDTMTLPELLVRIARGGPVPGEGSGQAVGGATGAAGGKQTGGGTSGAVDGRLNRGGRAAAGNAGPVYFIDEPNRVKEQADAIELEFSESMRQRAQKGYILPGQMNVLYSGEQVAANLLKGSVVTLSTMEAKGYFKPDRKMDVAARNVAPYNNSFEALVRDLKMFRRNGYRVLLLSGSRTRAKRLAEDLRDQELTAIYTEDPLREVQAGEVVTYYGHVDKGFEYPLLK
;
A
#
# COMPACT_ATOMS: atom_id res chain seq x y z
N MET A 1 0.45 -14.95 -17.80
CA MET A 1 -0.11 -15.47 -19.06
C MET A 1 0.94 -15.30 -20.13
N GLN A 2 1.37 -16.41 -20.77
CA GLN A 2 2.50 -16.39 -21.70
C GLN A 2 2.22 -15.57 -22.96
N ALA A 3 0.98 -15.59 -23.45
CA ALA A 3 0.55 -14.77 -24.58
C ALA A 3 0.81 -13.25 -24.41
N LEU A 4 0.84 -12.78 -23.16
CA LEU A 4 1.15 -11.39 -22.83
C LEU A 4 2.65 -11.17 -22.57
N LEU A 5 3.37 -12.15 -22.05
CA LEU A 5 4.78 -11.99 -21.65
C LEU A 5 5.77 -12.26 -22.80
N ALA A 6 5.46 -13.24 -23.67
CA ALA A 6 6.37 -13.61 -24.75
C ALA A 6 6.68 -12.44 -25.72
N PRO A 7 5.69 -11.64 -26.19
CA PRO A 7 5.97 -10.52 -27.07
C PRO A 7 6.88 -9.46 -26.45
N LEU A 8 6.79 -9.22 -25.15
CA LEU A 8 7.62 -8.21 -24.49
C LEU A 8 9.12 -8.55 -24.54
N GLN A 9 9.47 -9.83 -24.58
CA GLN A 9 10.86 -10.28 -24.66
C GLN A 9 11.50 -9.98 -26.01
N GLU A 10 10.72 -9.72 -27.05
CA GLU A 10 11.17 -9.35 -28.37
C GLU A 10 11.45 -7.84 -28.52
N LEU A 11 10.98 -7.01 -27.55
CA LEU A 11 11.32 -5.59 -27.53
C LEU A 11 12.81 -5.40 -27.30
N ALA A 12 13.42 -4.58 -28.16
CA ALA A 12 14.82 -4.18 -27.98
C ALA A 12 15.01 -3.60 -26.56
N GLU A 13 16.13 -3.91 -25.93
CA GLU A 13 16.49 -3.46 -24.57
C GLU A 13 15.62 -4.02 -23.41
N TYR A 14 14.50 -4.69 -23.65
CA TYR A 14 13.61 -5.18 -22.59
C TYR A 14 14.35 -6.09 -21.59
N GLY A 15 15.15 -7.03 -22.10
CA GLY A 15 15.94 -7.93 -21.25
C GLY A 15 16.96 -7.19 -20.38
N ASN A 16 17.67 -6.23 -20.95
CA ASN A 16 18.65 -5.39 -20.24
C ASN A 16 17.98 -4.53 -19.16
N ILE A 17 16.82 -3.96 -19.48
CA ILE A 17 16.02 -3.15 -18.55
C ILE A 17 15.50 -4.01 -17.41
N ARG A 18 14.91 -5.17 -17.71
CA ARG A 18 14.41 -6.09 -16.68
C ARG A 18 15.51 -6.53 -15.73
N GLU A 19 16.70 -6.80 -16.25
CA GLU A 19 17.87 -7.15 -15.43
C GLU A 19 18.34 -5.97 -14.57
N ALA A 20 18.39 -4.76 -15.15
CA ALA A 20 18.75 -3.54 -14.43
C ALA A 20 17.79 -3.23 -13.28
N ILE A 21 16.48 -3.35 -13.50
CA ILE A 21 15.45 -3.19 -12.48
C ILE A 21 15.62 -4.23 -11.36
N ARG A 22 15.84 -5.48 -11.70
CA ARG A 22 16.08 -6.55 -10.72
C ARG A 22 17.34 -6.33 -9.87
N LYS A 23 18.35 -5.73 -10.45
CA LYS A 23 19.59 -5.36 -9.73
C LYS A 23 19.47 -4.05 -8.93
N GLY A 24 18.33 -3.35 -9.01
CA GLY A 24 18.15 -2.05 -8.36
C GLY A 24 19.07 -0.96 -8.90
N LEU A 25 19.36 -0.98 -10.19
CA LEU A 25 20.33 -0.09 -10.84
C LEU A 25 19.64 1.17 -11.40
N GLY A 26 19.45 2.18 -10.55
CA GLY A 26 19.01 3.51 -10.96
C GLY A 26 17.57 3.61 -11.46
N VAL A 27 17.27 4.68 -12.18
CA VAL A 27 15.94 5.01 -12.71
C VAL A 27 15.87 4.62 -14.19
N THR A 28 14.81 3.92 -14.57
CA THR A 28 14.53 3.57 -15.97
C THR A 28 13.34 4.37 -16.47
N ALA A 29 13.46 5.10 -17.58
CA ALA A 29 12.36 5.81 -18.21
C ALA A 29 11.87 5.06 -19.46
N LEU A 30 10.57 4.78 -19.50
CA LEU A 30 9.86 4.26 -20.67
C LEU A 30 9.06 5.40 -21.31
N THR A 31 9.34 5.70 -22.56
CA THR A 31 8.63 6.71 -23.36
C THR A 31 7.83 6.04 -24.48
N GLY A 32 6.93 6.78 -25.13
CA GLY A 32 6.07 6.20 -26.16
C GLY A 32 5.04 5.18 -25.62
N CYS A 33 4.80 5.20 -24.31
CA CYS A 33 3.78 4.37 -23.67
C CYS A 33 2.40 4.99 -23.82
N VAL A 34 1.37 4.16 -23.99
CA VAL A 34 -0.02 4.61 -24.13
C VAL A 34 -0.94 3.86 -23.16
N ASP A 35 -1.94 4.54 -22.64
CA ASP A 35 -3.06 4.03 -21.82
C ASP A 35 -2.86 2.62 -21.21
N SER A 36 -3.70 1.66 -21.57
CA SER A 36 -3.66 0.28 -21.06
C SER A 36 -2.35 -0.48 -21.36
N GLN A 37 -1.59 -0.05 -22.39
CA GLN A 37 -0.29 -0.65 -22.69
C GLN A 37 0.72 -0.44 -21.55
N LYS A 38 0.63 0.67 -20.80
CA LYS A 38 1.48 0.89 -19.61
C LYS A 38 1.31 -0.25 -18.61
N LEU A 39 0.08 -0.69 -18.34
CA LEU A 39 -0.20 -1.78 -17.41
C LEU A 39 0.37 -3.12 -17.89
N HIS A 40 0.38 -3.34 -19.19
CA HIS A 40 1.03 -4.50 -19.80
C HIS A 40 2.56 -4.48 -19.56
N MET A 41 3.22 -3.33 -19.73
CA MET A 41 4.66 -3.18 -19.39
C MET A 41 4.92 -3.37 -17.90
N ILE A 42 4.07 -2.81 -17.03
CA ILE A 42 4.17 -2.98 -15.58
C ILE A 42 4.06 -4.46 -15.20
N TYR A 43 3.12 -5.20 -15.81
CA TYR A 43 2.96 -6.62 -15.59
C TYR A 43 4.22 -7.41 -15.97
N GLY A 44 4.80 -7.13 -17.14
CA GLY A 44 5.99 -7.82 -17.62
C GLY A 44 7.25 -7.49 -16.82
N LEU A 45 7.51 -6.21 -16.56
CA LEU A 45 8.70 -5.75 -15.84
C LEU A 45 8.62 -6.05 -14.33
N GLY A 46 7.40 -6.08 -13.77
CA GLY A 46 7.14 -6.39 -12.37
C GLY A 46 7.18 -7.88 -12.04
N ASP A 47 7.28 -8.76 -13.05
CA ASP A 47 7.33 -10.19 -12.84
C ASP A 47 8.55 -10.60 -11.99
N GLY A 48 8.30 -11.38 -10.93
CA GLY A 48 9.32 -11.83 -9.98
C GLY A 48 9.58 -10.87 -8.80
N PHE A 49 8.92 -9.70 -8.72
CA PHE A 49 8.96 -8.85 -7.55
C PHE A 49 7.84 -9.19 -6.56
N ARG A 50 8.20 -9.30 -5.28
CA ARG A 50 7.22 -9.52 -4.20
C ARG A 50 6.36 -8.28 -3.94
N ILE A 51 6.96 -7.10 -3.99
CA ILE A 51 6.29 -5.82 -3.74
C ILE A 51 6.41 -4.97 -5.00
N LYS A 52 5.27 -4.67 -5.61
CA LYS A 52 5.12 -3.80 -6.78
C LYS A 52 4.25 -2.61 -6.39
N VAL A 53 4.62 -1.41 -6.80
CA VAL A 53 3.85 -0.21 -6.51
C VAL A 53 3.63 0.58 -7.79
N ILE A 54 2.37 0.83 -8.12
CA ILE A 54 1.95 1.68 -9.24
C ILE A 54 1.53 3.02 -8.65
N VAL A 55 2.24 4.08 -8.99
CA VAL A 55 2.02 5.43 -8.46
C VAL A 55 1.50 6.33 -9.56
N THR A 56 0.37 6.97 -9.35
CA THR A 56 -0.22 7.92 -10.30
C THR A 56 -0.54 9.27 -9.64
N TYR A 57 -1.10 10.19 -10.41
CA TYR A 57 -1.27 11.60 -10.02
C TYR A 57 -2.63 11.93 -9.37
N SER A 58 -3.66 11.07 -9.50
CA SER A 58 -4.99 11.34 -8.93
C SER A 58 -5.69 10.08 -8.45
N ASP A 59 -6.62 10.22 -7.49
CA ASP A 59 -7.37 9.10 -6.93
C ASP A 59 -8.30 8.46 -7.97
N LEU A 60 -8.88 9.26 -8.89
CA LEU A 60 -9.68 8.73 -10.00
C LEU A 60 -8.82 7.82 -10.86
N LYS A 61 -7.62 8.30 -11.25
CA LYS A 61 -6.70 7.50 -12.07
C LYS A 61 -6.18 6.26 -11.33
N ALA A 62 -5.95 6.35 -10.04
CA ALA A 62 -5.57 5.19 -9.23
C ALA A 62 -6.67 4.11 -9.21
N LYS A 63 -7.94 4.50 -9.09
CA LYS A 63 -9.07 3.56 -9.17
C LYS A 63 -9.20 2.90 -10.54
N GLU A 64 -9.07 3.67 -11.62
CA GLU A 64 -9.07 3.14 -13.00
C GLU A 64 -7.94 2.11 -13.18
N LEU A 65 -6.70 2.47 -12.82
CA LEU A 65 -5.54 1.57 -12.93
C LEU A 65 -5.70 0.33 -12.05
N PHE A 66 -6.27 0.47 -10.85
CA PHE A 66 -6.54 -0.65 -9.95
C PHE A 66 -7.53 -1.65 -10.57
N GLU A 67 -8.67 -1.16 -11.07
CA GLU A 67 -9.69 -2.04 -11.68
C GLU A 67 -9.16 -2.73 -12.92
N GLU A 68 -8.44 -2.03 -13.77
CA GLU A 68 -7.87 -2.59 -14.99
C GLU A 68 -6.73 -3.58 -14.67
N TYR A 69 -5.85 -3.26 -13.70
CA TYR A 69 -4.72 -4.13 -13.36
C TYR A 69 -5.14 -5.46 -12.72
N ARG A 70 -6.35 -5.57 -12.17
CA ARG A 70 -6.93 -6.83 -11.67
C ARG A 70 -6.97 -7.95 -12.71
N PHE A 71 -6.98 -7.60 -13.99
CA PHE A 71 -6.85 -8.56 -15.08
C PHE A 71 -5.47 -9.25 -15.06
N TYR A 72 -4.41 -8.50 -14.79
CA TYR A 72 -3.04 -9.00 -14.77
C TYR A 72 -2.64 -9.66 -13.45
N ASP A 73 -3.06 -9.08 -12.32
CA ASP A 73 -2.68 -9.55 -10.99
C ASP A 73 -3.85 -9.44 -10.00
N ARG A 74 -4.29 -10.59 -9.50
CA ARG A 74 -5.37 -10.65 -8.50
C ARG A 74 -4.95 -10.18 -7.11
N ASN A 75 -3.63 -10.08 -6.85
CA ASN A 75 -3.10 -9.57 -5.58
C ASN A 75 -2.95 -8.04 -5.58
N VAL A 76 -3.57 -7.35 -6.55
CA VAL A 76 -3.58 -5.89 -6.58
C VAL A 76 -4.48 -5.34 -5.48
N MET A 77 -4.00 -4.29 -4.81
CA MET A 77 -4.69 -3.59 -3.74
C MET A 77 -4.59 -2.09 -3.95
N LEU A 78 -5.67 -1.37 -3.62
CA LEU A 78 -5.68 0.08 -3.64
C LEU A 78 -5.17 0.61 -2.29
N TYR A 79 -4.26 1.59 -2.33
CA TYR A 79 -3.81 2.35 -1.16
C TYR A 79 -4.16 3.83 -1.38
N PRO A 80 -5.35 4.27 -0.95
CA PRO A 80 -5.88 5.60 -1.24
C PRO A 80 -5.19 6.70 -0.43
N ALA A 81 -5.21 7.94 -0.95
CA ALA A 81 -4.86 9.13 -0.18
C ALA A 81 -5.93 9.42 0.87
N LYS A 82 -5.52 10.08 1.95
CA LYS A 82 -6.39 10.65 2.96
C LYS A 82 -6.35 12.16 2.85
N ASP A 83 -7.46 12.80 3.10
CA ASP A 83 -7.51 14.24 3.17
C ASP A 83 -6.94 14.72 4.50
N LEU A 84 -5.74 15.29 4.46
CA LEU A 84 -5.06 15.85 5.64
C LEU A 84 -5.43 17.31 5.90
N ILE A 85 -6.16 17.98 5.00
CA ILE A 85 -6.55 19.38 5.14
C ILE A 85 -7.89 19.51 5.87
N PHE A 86 -8.83 18.63 5.57
CA PHE A 86 -10.16 18.62 6.15
C PHE A 86 -10.25 17.58 7.26
N PHE A 87 -9.87 17.94 8.47
CA PHE A 87 -9.92 17.07 9.66
C PHE A 87 -11.34 16.77 10.18
N GLN A 88 -12.39 17.09 9.45
CA GLN A 88 -13.75 16.76 9.87
C GLN A 88 -14.08 15.30 9.60
N ALA A 89 -14.78 14.68 10.54
CA ALA A 89 -15.19 13.28 10.50
C ALA A 89 -15.78 12.91 9.13
N ASP A 90 -15.01 12.20 8.35
CA ASP A 90 -15.40 11.79 7.02
C ASP A 90 -16.26 10.52 7.14
N ILE A 91 -17.45 10.57 6.57
CA ILE A 91 -18.36 9.40 6.47
C ILE A 91 -17.67 8.25 5.71
N HIS A 92 -16.69 8.58 4.88
CA HIS A 92 -15.86 7.62 4.12
C HIS A 92 -14.60 7.14 4.87
N GLY A 93 -14.31 7.67 6.06
CA GLY A 93 -13.08 7.38 6.80
C GLY A 93 -12.84 5.88 7.06
N ASN A 94 -13.88 5.13 7.39
CA ASN A 94 -13.77 3.69 7.65
C ASN A 94 -13.38 2.88 6.41
N GLN A 95 -13.88 3.25 5.21
CA GLN A 95 -13.54 2.53 3.98
C GLN A 95 -12.09 2.80 3.54
N LEU A 96 -11.63 4.06 3.64
CA LEU A 96 -10.24 4.41 3.32
C LEU A 96 -9.27 3.71 4.28
N VAL A 97 -9.56 3.72 5.58
CA VAL A 97 -8.77 3.00 6.58
C VAL A 97 -8.73 1.51 6.27
N LYS A 98 -9.88 0.90 5.95
CA LYS A 98 -9.97 -0.52 5.59
C LYS A 98 -9.06 -0.89 4.42
N GLU A 99 -9.07 -0.11 3.33
CA GLU A 99 -8.22 -0.38 2.16
C GLU A 99 -6.72 -0.26 2.51
N ARG A 100 -6.34 0.73 3.31
CA ARG A 100 -4.95 0.93 3.74
C ARG A 100 -4.49 -0.16 4.69
N VAL A 101 -5.32 -0.53 5.67
CA VAL A 101 -5.06 -1.63 6.61
C VAL A 101 -4.90 -2.97 5.90
N LYS A 102 -5.70 -3.25 4.86
CA LYS A 102 -5.51 -4.45 4.02
C LYS A 102 -4.11 -4.54 3.42
N VAL A 103 -3.59 -3.42 2.92
CA VAL A 103 -2.22 -3.38 2.38
C VAL A 103 -1.19 -3.63 3.48
N LEU A 104 -1.32 -2.95 4.63
CA LEU A 104 -0.40 -3.13 5.77
C LEU A 104 -0.41 -4.59 6.27
N ARG A 105 -1.59 -5.18 6.43
CA ARG A 105 -1.74 -6.61 6.77
C ARG A 105 -1.02 -7.51 5.77
N ARG A 106 -1.25 -7.30 4.47
CA ARG A 106 -0.64 -8.10 3.40
C ARG A 106 0.89 -8.05 3.44
N LEU A 107 1.43 -6.86 3.77
CA LEU A 107 2.86 -6.63 3.95
C LEU A 107 3.41 -7.36 5.18
N MET A 108 2.67 -7.32 6.32
CA MET A 108 3.03 -8.03 7.57
C MET A 108 3.04 -9.55 7.35
N GLU A 109 2.07 -10.08 6.62
CA GLU A 109 2.01 -11.49 6.22
C GLU A 109 3.12 -11.90 5.24
N LYS A 110 3.97 -10.97 4.80
CA LYS A 110 5.05 -11.16 3.82
C LYS A 110 4.58 -11.78 2.48
N LYS A 111 3.29 -11.63 2.15
CA LYS A 111 2.69 -12.12 0.91
C LYS A 111 2.99 -11.19 -0.28
N PRO A 112 3.04 -11.70 -1.52
CA PRO A 112 3.17 -10.86 -2.71
C PRO A 112 2.01 -9.87 -2.81
N VAL A 113 2.32 -8.63 -3.22
CA VAL A 113 1.34 -7.55 -3.37
C VAL A 113 1.70 -6.60 -4.50
N THR A 114 0.69 -6.15 -5.25
CA THR A 114 0.76 -4.99 -6.12
C THR A 114 -0.10 -3.88 -5.50
N ILE A 115 0.52 -2.76 -5.19
CA ILE A 115 -0.14 -1.60 -4.57
C ILE A 115 -0.36 -0.57 -5.67
N VAL A 116 -1.61 -0.14 -5.87
CA VAL A 116 -1.94 1.03 -6.70
C VAL A 116 -2.23 2.19 -5.77
N THR A 117 -1.58 3.32 -5.99
CA THR A 117 -1.66 4.47 -5.09
C THR A 117 -1.44 5.79 -5.82
N THR A 118 -1.68 6.89 -5.13
CA THR A 118 -1.33 8.23 -5.59
C THR A 118 -0.06 8.74 -4.90
N TYR A 119 0.61 9.70 -5.54
CA TYR A 119 1.76 10.34 -4.90
C TYR A 119 1.37 11.07 -3.60
N ALA A 120 0.15 11.65 -3.57
CA ALA A 120 -0.44 12.24 -2.37
C ALA A 120 -0.51 11.27 -1.19
N ALA A 121 -0.91 10.02 -1.44
CA ALA A 121 -0.96 8.99 -0.42
C ALA A 121 0.42 8.66 0.16
N LEU A 122 1.48 8.74 -0.68
CA LEU A 122 2.86 8.50 -0.26
C LEU A 122 3.44 9.64 0.59
N MET A 123 2.87 10.86 0.52
CA MET A 123 3.26 12.01 1.32
C MET A 123 2.72 11.92 2.77
N SER A 124 1.74 11.07 3.02
CA SER A 124 1.15 10.85 4.35
C SER A 124 2.09 10.04 5.25
N PRO A 125 2.17 10.36 6.56
CA PRO A 125 2.99 9.62 7.51
C PRO A 125 2.46 8.19 7.70
N GLN A 126 3.39 7.28 7.89
CA GLN A 126 3.16 5.89 8.23
C GLN A 126 3.91 5.53 9.52
N VAL A 127 3.43 4.50 10.18
CA VAL A 127 4.14 3.83 11.27
C VAL A 127 4.27 2.35 10.95
N MET A 128 5.32 1.74 11.44
CA MET A 128 5.50 0.30 11.31
C MET A 128 4.77 -0.40 12.45
N TRP A 129 3.90 -1.36 12.13
CA TRP A 129 3.32 -2.25 13.13
C TRP A 129 4.38 -3.21 13.65
N ASP A 130 4.31 -3.49 14.93
CA ASP A 130 5.10 -4.50 15.61
C ASP A 130 4.32 -5.83 15.61
N ALA A 131 4.88 -6.89 15.01
CA ALA A 131 4.18 -8.15 14.86
C ALA A 131 3.83 -8.79 16.22
N ASP A 132 4.71 -8.67 17.21
CA ASP A 132 4.51 -9.29 18.52
C ASP A 132 3.52 -8.51 19.39
N ARG A 133 3.48 -7.18 19.20
CA ARG A 133 2.65 -6.28 19.99
C ARG A 133 1.31 -5.99 19.33
N ASP A 134 1.31 -5.68 18.03
CA ASP A 134 0.16 -5.11 17.32
C ASP A 134 -0.69 -6.19 16.60
N VAL A 135 -0.26 -7.45 16.57
CA VAL A 135 -1.04 -8.58 16.07
C VAL A 135 -1.39 -9.52 17.22
N ILE A 136 -2.61 -10.03 17.23
CA ILE A 136 -3.07 -10.99 18.25
C ILE A 136 -3.27 -12.34 17.58
N ASP A 137 -2.41 -13.30 17.90
CA ASP A 137 -2.55 -14.68 17.49
C ASP A 137 -3.30 -15.48 18.56
N VAL A 138 -4.37 -16.16 18.17
CA VAL A 138 -5.17 -17.01 19.04
C VAL A 138 -5.22 -18.40 18.43
N TYR A 139 -4.88 -19.41 19.24
CA TYR A 139 -4.91 -20.82 18.83
C TYR A 139 -5.77 -21.63 19.79
N LYS A 140 -6.40 -22.67 19.27
CA LYS A 140 -7.12 -23.63 20.08
C LYS A 140 -6.18 -24.26 21.11
N GLY A 141 -6.63 -24.35 22.37
CA GLY A 141 -5.84 -24.83 23.52
C GLY A 141 -4.87 -23.80 24.11
N SER A 142 -4.79 -22.59 23.56
CA SER A 142 -3.99 -21.51 24.19
C SER A 142 -4.73 -20.87 25.34
N THR A 143 -3.98 -20.23 26.25
CA THR A 143 -4.55 -19.46 27.36
C THR A 143 -4.80 -18.02 26.93
N LEU A 144 -6.01 -17.52 27.16
CA LEU A 144 -6.46 -16.18 26.75
C LEU A 144 -7.23 -15.51 27.88
N GLU A 145 -6.65 -14.47 28.47
CA GLU A 145 -7.34 -13.64 29.47
C GLU A 145 -8.27 -12.64 28.76
N GLU A 146 -9.58 -12.77 29.00
CA GLU A 146 -10.64 -11.96 28.38
C GLU A 146 -10.42 -10.45 28.55
N SER A 147 -10.02 -10.01 29.77
CA SER A 147 -9.85 -8.60 30.08
C SER A 147 -8.64 -7.98 29.39
N ALA A 148 -7.54 -8.74 29.26
CA ALA A 148 -6.35 -8.34 28.54
C ALA A 148 -6.61 -8.26 27.02
N LEU A 149 -7.30 -9.25 26.46
CA LEU A 149 -7.70 -9.24 25.06
C LEU A 149 -8.59 -8.04 24.75
N SER A 150 -9.60 -7.78 25.58
CA SER A 150 -10.52 -6.64 25.38
C SER A 150 -9.77 -5.30 25.35
N ARG A 151 -8.79 -5.10 26.23
CA ARG A 151 -7.96 -3.88 26.23
C ARG A 151 -7.13 -3.77 24.96
N ARG A 152 -6.43 -4.85 24.57
CA ARG A 152 -5.65 -4.87 23.33
C ARG A 152 -6.50 -4.58 22.09
N LEU A 153 -7.70 -5.15 21.98
CA LEU A 153 -8.60 -4.88 20.87
C LEU A 153 -9.00 -3.39 20.80
N VAL A 154 -9.28 -2.75 21.95
CA VAL A 154 -9.56 -1.30 22.00
C VAL A 154 -8.33 -0.50 21.55
N ASP A 155 -7.13 -0.83 22.01
CA ASP A 155 -5.88 -0.16 21.61
C ASP A 155 -5.59 -0.35 20.11
N MET A 156 -6.02 -1.48 19.54
CA MET A 156 -5.94 -1.79 18.10
C MET A 156 -7.07 -1.14 17.29
N GLY A 157 -7.92 -0.32 17.89
CA GLY A 157 -8.97 0.45 17.21
C GLY A 157 -10.28 -0.29 16.99
N TYR A 158 -10.50 -1.44 17.63
CA TYR A 158 -11.79 -2.12 17.63
C TYR A 158 -12.79 -1.44 18.56
N GLU A 159 -14.05 -1.41 18.15
CA GLU A 159 -15.15 -0.90 18.94
C GLU A 159 -15.86 -2.03 19.69
N LYS A 160 -15.99 -1.88 21.02
CA LYS A 160 -16.74 -2.85 21.82
C LYS A 160 -18.24 -2.65 21.61
N SER A 161 -18.94 -3.70 21.21
CA SER A 161 -20.39 -3.72 21.00
C SER A 161 -21.04 -4.86 21.78
N TYR A 162 -22.37 -4.79 21.94
CA TYR A 162 -23.12 -5.90 22.54
C TYR A 162 -23.10 -7.14 21.62
N GLN A 163 -23.21 -6.92 20.32
CA GLN A 163 -23.12 -7.93 19.27
C GLN A 163 -22.35 -7.31 18.09
N VAL A 164 -21.50 -8.09 17.42
CA VAL A 164 -20.80 -7.60 16.23
C VAL A 164 -21.74 -7.52 15.03
N GLU A 165 -21.77 -6.38 14.37
CA GLU A 165 -22.62 -6.08 13.21
C GLU A 165 -21.84 -5.60 11.99
N SER A 166 -20.61 -5.14 12.20
CA SER A 166 -19.76 -4.62 11.14
C SER A 166 -18.27 -4.86 11.42
N PRO A 167 -17.41 -4.87 10.38
CA PRO A 167 -15.96 -4.98 10.54
C PRO A 167 -15.40 -3.88 11.46
N GLY A 168 -14.43 -4.26 12.29
CA GLY A 168 -13.81 -3.38 13.31
C GLY A 168 -14.54 -3.37 14.64
N GLN A 169 -15.50 -4.28 14.86
CA GLN A 169 -16.19 -4.45 16.13
C GLN A 169 -15.80 -5.75 16.84
N PHE A 170 -15.94 -5.76 18.15
CA PHE A 170 -15.86 -6.99 18.96
C PHE A 170 -16.90 -7.00 20.06
N SER A 171 -17.28 -8.19 20.53
CA SER A 171 -18.15 -8.38 21.68
C SER A 171 -17.63 -9.47 22.60
N VAL A 172 -17.93 -9.34 23.89
CA VAL A 172 -17.55 -10.31 24.92
C VAL A 172 -18.75 -10.63 25.77
N ARG A 173 -19.11 -11.92 25.85
CA ARG A 173 -20.32 -12.39 26.52
C ARG A 173 -20.11 -13.77 27.13
N GLY A 174 -19.80 -13.82 28.43
CA GLY A 174 -19.81 -15.07 29.18
C GLY A 174 -18.88 -16.16 28.62
N GLY A 175 -17.62 -15.84 28.34
CA GLY A 175 -16.66 -16.78 27.75
C GLY A 175 -16.76 -16.92 26.23
N ILE A 176 -17.63 -16.14 25.57
CA ILE A 176 -17.70 -16.06 24.10
C ILE A 176 -17.18 -14.69 23.67
N ILE A 177 -16.19 -14.70 22.81
CA ILE A 177 -15.60 -13.48 22.23
C ILE A 177 -15.81 -13.51 20.73
N ASP A 178 -16.58 -12.56 20.22
CA ASP A 178 -16.80 -12.35 18.80
C ASP A 178 -15.91 -11.19 18.33
N ILE A 179 -15.13 -11.39 17.27
CA ILE A 179 -14.26 -10.35 16.69
C ILE A 179 -14.50 -10.29 15.20
N PHE A 180 -14.88 -9.10 14.69
CA PHE A 180 -15.00 -8.87 13.27
C PHE A 180 -13.77 -8.07 12.80
N ASP A 181 -12.73 -8.81 12.36
CA ASP A 181 -11.53 -8.19 11.80
C ASP A 181 -11.90 -7.24 10.64
N LEU A 182 -11.25 -6.06 10.60
CA LEU A 182 -11.58 -5.01 9.64
C LEU A 182 -11.44 -5.47 8.19
N THR A 183 -10.57 -6.43 7.93
CA THR A 183 -10.20 -6.88 6.59
C THR A 183 -10.85 -8.19 6.15
N GLU A 184 -11.53 -8.88 7.08
CA GLU A 184 -12.20 -10.15 6.81
C GLU A 184 -13.65 -9.96 6.31
N GLU A 185 -14.19 -11.01 5.72
CA GLU A 185 -15.58 -11.04 5.25
C GLU A 185 -16.53 -11.52 6.34
N ASN A 186 -16.07 -12.38 7.24
CA ASN A 186 -16.84 -12.98 8.32
C ASN A 186 -16.13 -12.80 9.67
N PRO A 187 -16.89 -12.58 10.75
CA PRO A 187 -16.32 -12.51 12.10
C PRO A 187 -15.87 -13.87 12.61
N TYR A 188 -14.98 -13.84 13.59
CA TYR A 188 -14.53 -14.98 14.37
C TYR A 188 -15.25 -15.07 15.69
N ARG A 189 -15.64 -16.27 16.11
CA ARG A 189 -16.13 -16.59 17.43
C ARG A 189 -15.14 -17.49 18.14
N ILE A 190 -14.67 -17.04 19.29
CA ILE A 190 -13.74 -17.73 20.17
C ILE A 190 -14.51 -18.11 21.42
N GLU A 191 -14.55 -19.39 21.76
CA GLU A 191 -15.19 -19.91 22.96
C GLU A 191 -14.12 -20.29 23.97
N LEU A 192 -14.28 -19.83 25.21
CA LEU A 192 -13.36 -20.09 26.31
C LEU A 192 -13.99 -21.03 27.33
N TRP A 193 -13.20 -21.99 27.81
CA TRP A 193 -13.48 -22.74 29.04
C TRP A 193 -12.52 -22.25 30.13
N GLY A 194 -13.04 -21.40 31.05
CA GLY A 194 -12.15 -20.59 31.90
C GLY A 194 -11.32 -19.64 31.05
N ASP A 195 -10.00 -19.77 31.13
CA ASP A 195 -9.06 -18.98 30.32
C ASP A 195 -8.50 -19.77 29.12
N GLU A 196 -8.92 -21.03 28.88
CA GLU A 196 -8.47 -21.87 27.78
C GLU A 196 -9.38 -21.70 26.55
N VAL A 197 -8.79 -21.55 25.38
CA VAL A 197 -9.52 -21.47 24.10
C VAL A 197 -10.00 -22.86 23.72
N GLU A 198 -11.30 -23.13 23.88
CA GLU A 198 -11.93 -24.42 23.54
C GLU A 198 -12.18 -24.56 22.03
N SER A 199 -12.71 -23.52 21.40
CA SER A 199 -13.02 -23.54 19.97
C SER A 199 -12.85 -22.16 19.33
N ILE A 200 -12.53 -22.18 18.03
CA ILE A 200 -12.48 -20.99 17.17
C ILE A 200 -13.24 -21.33 15.90
N ARG A 201 -14.15 -20.43 15.48
CA ARG A 201 -14.91 -20.61 14.23
C ARG A 201 -15.22 -19.27 13.57
N SER A 202 -15.31 -19.25 12.25
CA SER A 202 -15.96 -18.16 11.52
C SER A 202 -17.47 -18.37 11.51
N PHE A 203 -18.24 -17.28 11.46
CA PHE A 203 -19.70 -17.36 11.43
C PHE A 203 -20.32 -16.27 10.57
N ASP A 204 -21.49 -16.56 10.05
CA ASP A 204 -22.28 -15.60 9.27
C ASP A 204 -23.01 -14.62 10.21
N ILE A 205 -22.85 -13.33 9.95
CA ILE A 205 -23.33 -12.25 10.82
C ILE A 205 -24.85 -12.18 10.92
N LEU A 206 -25.57 -12.53 9.84
CA LEU A 206 -27.02 -12.43 9.79
C LEU A 206 -27.70 -13.65 10.44
N SER A 207 -27.26 -14.84 10.07
CA SER A 207 -27.83 -16.10 10.58
C SER A 207 -27.20 -16.56 11.89
N GLN A 208 -26.08 -16.00 12.31
CA GLN A 208 -25.25 -16.43 13.48
C GLN A 208 -24.79 -17.89 13.41
N ARG A 209 -24.85 -18.52 12.23
CA ARG A 209 -24.41 -19.91 12.03
C ARG A 209 -22.93 -20.00 11.75
N SER A 210 -22.29 -21.02 12.30
CA SER A 210 -20.90 -21.34 12.00
C SER A 210 -20.73 -21.65 10.52
N ILE A 211 -19.65 -21.13 9.92
CA ILE A 211 -19.25 -21.39 8.55
C ILE A 211 -18.12 -22.43 8.56
N GLU A 212 -17.07 -22.19 9.34
CA GLU A 212 -15.86 -23.01 9.36
C GLU A 212 -15.27 -23.05 10.77
N ASN A 213 -14.74 -24.23 11.18
CA ASN A 213 -13.92 -24.37 12.38
C ASN A 213 -12.46 -24.10 12.03
N LEU A 214 -11.78 -23.36 12.90
CA LEU A 214 -10.42 -22.89 12.70
C LEU A 214 -9.51 -23.40 13.84
N GLU A 215 -8.27 -23.75 13.53
CA GLU A 215 -7.26 -24.10 14.54
C GLU A 215 -6.61 -22.86 15.18
N GLY A 216 -6.64 -21.75 14.48
CA GLY A 216 -6.13 -20.47 14.97
C GLY A 216 -6.52 -19.30 14.07
N VAL A 217 -6.44 -18.10 14.61
CA VAL A 217 -6.69 -16.84 13.90
C VAL A 217 -5.67 -15.79 14.30
N SER A 218 -5.29 -14.93 13.36
CA SER A 218 -4.51 -13.73 13.60
C SER A 218 -5.41 -12.51 13.43
N VAL A 219 -5.54 -11.71 14.47
CA VAL A 219 -6.33 -10.47 14.47
C VAL A 219 -5.39 -9.30 14.28
N PHE A 220 -5.62 -8.52 13.22
CA PHE A 220 -4.82 -7.36 12.86
C PHE A 220 -5.48 -6.06 13.35
N PRO A 221 -4.71 -4.94 13.48
CA PRO A 221 -5.30 -3.66 13.87
C PRO A 221 -6.42 -3.20 12.95
N ALA A 222 -7.48 -2.66 13.53
CA ALA A 222 -8.55 -1.98 12.81
C ALA A 222 -8.23 -0.50 12.52
N THR A 223 -6.97 -0.09 12.75
CA THR A 223 -6.44 1.25 12.53
C THR A 223 -5.02 1.19 12.00
N GLU A 224 -4.56 2.24 11.34
CA GLU A 224 -3.16 2.35 10.93
C GLU A 224 -2.21 2.68 12.09
N PHE A 225 -2.75 3.27 13.16
CA PHE A 225 -1.99 3.78 14.31
C PHE A 225 -2.48 3.14 15.60
N VAL A 226 -1.76 2.15 16.09
CA VAL A 226 -2.07 1.48 17.38
C VAL A 226 -1.61 2.34 18.54
N LEU A 227 -2.52 2.76 19.40
CA LEU A 227 -2.24 3.66 20.51
C LEU A 227 -2.50 2.99 21.86
N GLU A 228 -1.43 2.54 22.48
CA GLU A 228 -1.45 2.10 23.87
C GLU A 228 -1.63 3.28 24.83
N GLU A 229 -2.17 3.02 26.00
CA GLU A 229 -2.47 4.05 26.99
C GLU A 229 -1.24 4.88 27.39
N GLU A 230 -0.06 4.26 27.51
CA GLU A 230 1.18 4.97 27.83
C GLU A 230 1.57 5.95 26.72
N ARG A 231 1.43 5.54 25.47
CA ARG A 231 1.69 6.38 24.29
C ARG A 231 0.70 7.55 24.23
N ILE A 232 -0.58 7.29 24.51
CA ILE A 232 -1.61 8.35 24.60
C ILE A 232 -1.22 9.36 25.68
N ARG A 233 -0.90 8.92 26.90
CA ARG A 233 -0.50 9.81 28.00
C ARG A 233 0.74 10.65 27.66
N ALA A 234 1.76 10.03 27.05
CA ALA A 234 2.97 10.73 26.63
C ALA A 234 2.68 11.78 25.53
N GLY A 235 1.85 11.42 24.52
CA GLY A 235 1.44 12.32 23.45
C GLY A 235 0.61 13.50 23.96
N VAL A 236 -0.36 13.25 24.82
CA VAL A 236 -1.18 14.29 25.46
C VAL A 236 -0.30 15.27 26.26
N LYS A 237 0.69 14.78 26.99
CA LYS A 237 1.63 15.66 27.70
C LYS A 237 2.42 16.57 26.77
N LYS A 238 2.84 16.07 25.59
CA LYS A 238 3.50 16.89 24.55
C LYS A 238 2.55 17.95 23.99
N LEU A 239 1.30 17.57 23.70
CA LEU A 239 0.24 18.47 23.22
C LEU A 239 -0.06 19.59 24.23
N GLU A 240 -0.24 19.26 25.52
CA GLU A 240 -0.48 20.23 26.58
C GLU A 240 0.70 21.22 26.72
N ALA A 241 1.93 20.71 26.68
CA ALA A 241 3.12 21.54 26.78
C ALA A 241 3.25 22.54 25.61
N GLU A 242 2.98 22.09 24.37
CA GLU A 242 3.01 22.97 23.21
C GLU A 242 1.83 23.95 23.20
N SER A 243 0.63 23.50 23.58
CA SER A 243 -0.54 24.33 23.76
C SER A 243 -0.28 25.49 24.74
N ALA A 244 0.31 25.20 25.90
CA ALA A 244 0.65 26.20 26.90
C ALA A 244 1.63 27.26 26.37
N LYS A 245 2.64 26.86 25.60
CA LYS A 245 3.57 27.78 24.91
C LYS A 245 2.84 28.65 23.91
N GLN A 246 2.00 28.05 23.06
CA GLN A 246 1.28 28.76 22.01
C GLN A 246 0.23 29.73 22.60
N GLN A 247 -0.48 29.34 23.66
CA GLN A 247 -1.39 30.22 24.39
C GLN A 247 -0.68 31.46 24.92
N LYS A 248 0.56 31.29 25.47
CA LYS A 248 1.35 32.41 25.93
C LYS A 248 1.69 33.39 24.79
N ILE A 249 2.16 32.85 23.64
CA ILE A 249 2.47 33.66 22.45
C ILE A 249 1.25 34.47 22.00
N PHE A 250 0.07 33.84 21.92
CA PHE A 250 -1.16 34.53 21.53
C PHE A 250 -1.58 35.59 22.55
N ARG A 251 -1.48 35.32 23.86
CA ARG A 251 -1.80 36.32 24.91
C ARG A 251 -0.85 37.51 24.88
N ASP A 252 0.45 37.28 24.68
CA ASP A 252 1.46 38.34 24.55
C ASP A 252 1.22 39.19 23.28
N ALA A 253 0.57 38.66 22.26
CA ALA A 253 0.14 39.32 21.05
C ALA A 253 -1.30 39.90 21.12
N PHE A 254 -1.96 39.89 22.29
CA PHE A 254 -3.35 40.33 22.51
C PHE A 254 -4.40 39.51 21.72
N GLN A 255 -4.06 38.32 21.27
CA GLN A 255 -4.93 37.37 20.56
C GLN A 255 -5.58 36.37 21.54
N THR A 256 -6.48 36.87 22.37
CA THR A 256 -7.09 36.07 23.48
C THR A 256 -8.04 35.00 22.99
N GLU A 257 -8.74 35.22 21.86
CA GLU A 257 -9.64 34.22 21.26
C GLU A 257 -8.88 33.02 20.70
N GLU A 258 -7.74 33.28 20.03
CA GLU A 258 -6.88 32.22 19.50
C GLU A 258 -6.27 31.39 20.64
N ALA A 259 -5.83 32.04 21.71
CA ALA A 259 -5.34 31.37 22.90
C ALA A 259 -6.40 30.47 23.54
N HIS A 260 -7.65 30.95 23.63
CA HIS A 260 -8.76 30.18 24.18
C HIS A 260 -9.11 29.00 23.28
N ARG A 261 -9.14 29.20 21.95
CA ARG A 261 -9.47 28.16 20.96
C ARG A 261 -8.52 26.99 21.03
N ILE A 262 -7.19 27.24 21.03
CA ILE A 262 -6.18 26.19 21.19
C ILE A 262 -6.33 25.45 22.51
N ALA A 263 -6.57 26.16 23.61
CA ALA A 263 -6.77 25.54 24.91
C ALA A 263 -7.95 24.58 24.92
N THR A 264 -9.08 25.01 24.37
CA THR A 264 -10.31 24.22 24.28
C THR A 264 -10.12 22.97 23.43
N GLN A 265 -9.52 23.11 22.24
CA GLN A 265 -9.29 21.97 21.35
C GLN A 265 -8.40 20.89 21.98
N VAL A 266 -7.31 21.30 22.65
CA VAL A 266 -6.41 20.33 23.30
C VAL A 266 -7.08 19.67 24.49
N LYS A 267 -7.92 20.43 25.24
CA LYS A 267 -8.71 19.88 26.33
C LYS A 267 -9.72 18.84 25.83
N GLU A 268 -10.49 19.17 24.81
CA GLU A 268 -11.48 18.26 24.20
C GLU A 268 -10.83 16.98 23.66
N LEU A 269 -9.69 17.13 22.94
CA LEU A 269 -8.93 16.00 22.42
C LEU A 269 -8.44 15.10 23.58
N LYS A 270 -7.92 15.68 24.67
CA LYS A 270 -7.51 14.95 25.84
C LYS A 270 -8.65 14.16 26.49
N GLU A 271 -9.81 14.79 26.66
CA GLU A 271 -11.02 14.16 27.20
C GLU A 271 -11.46 13.00 26.30
N GLN A 272 -11.51 13.20 24.99
CA GLN A 272 -11.83 12.15 24.03
C GLN A 272 -10.89 10.95 24.11
N LEU A 273 -9.59 11.19 24.20
CA LEU A 273 -8.57 10.12 24.22
C LEU A 273 -8.49 9.38 25.56
N LEU A 274 -8.53 10.10 26.68
CA LEU A 274 -8.27 9.52 27.99
C LEU A 274 -9.55 9.09 28.73
N GLU A 275 -10.62 9.86 28.60
CA GLU A 275 -11.85 9.63 29.35
C GLU A 275 -12.86 8.80 28.54
N PHE A 276 -13.09 9.19 27.28
CA PHE A 276 -14.10 8.53 26.46
C PHE A 276 -13.54 7.39 25.59
N LYS A 277 -12.18 7.28 25.47
CA LYS A 277 -11.50 6.31 24.58
C LYS A 277 -12.15 6.29 23.18
N ALA A 278 -12.57 7.48 22.71
CA ALA A 278 -13.27 7.63 21.46
C ALA A 278 -12.35 7.45 20.27
N LYS A 279 -12.89 6.99 19.15
CA LYS A 279 -12.19 7.03 17.86
C LYS A 279 -11.97 8.50 17.47
N VAL A 280 -10.72 8.95 17.53
CA VAL A 280 -10.33 10.31 17.15
C VAL A 280 -9.50 10.22 15.88
N ASN A 281 -9.72 11.16 14.97
CA ASN A 281 -8.81 11.33 13.84
C ASN A 281 -7.47 11.90 14.35
N LEU A 282 -6.47 11.04 14.43
CA LEU A 282 -5.15 11.36 14.98
C LEU A 282 -4.13 11.77 13.92
N GLU A 283 -4.49 11.76 12.65
CA GLU A 283 -3.55 11.98 11.55
C GLU A 283 -2.82 13.32 11.65
N GLY A 284 -3.57 14.39 11.96
CA GLY A 284 -3.00 15.71 12.21
C GLY A 284 -2.13 15.79 13.48
N TYR A 285 -2.26 14.85 14.38
CA TYR A 285 -1.54 14.82 15.66
C TYR A 285 -0.50 13.72 15.76
N ILE A 286 -0.30 12.93 14.71
CA ILE A 286 0.46 11.68 14.75
C ILE A 286 1.88 11.85 15.32
N ARG A 287 2.55 12.97 15.03
CA ARG A 287 3.91 13.26 15.49
C ARG A 287 4.03 13.52 17.01
N TYR A 288 2.91 13.76 17.69
CA TYR A 288 2.92 13.86 19.16
C TYR A 288 2.96 12.47 19.81
N PHE A 289 2.37 11.48 19.12
CA PHE A 289 2.24 10.11 19.62
C PHE A 289 3.35 9.18 19.11
N TYR A 290 3.89 9.45 17.91
CA TYR A 290 4.96 8.66 17.31
C TYR A 290 6.15 9.56 16.94
N GLU A 291 7.33 9.17 17.41
CA GLU A 291 8.59 9.86 17.07
C GLU A 291 9.12 9.40 15.71
N ASP A 292 8.92 8.10 15.41
CA ASP A 292 9.43 7.44 14.22
C ASP A 292 8.32 7.25 13.16
N THR A 293 7.83 8.36 12.61
CA THR A 293 6.98 8.28 11.40
C THR A 293 7.87 8.19 10.17
N MET A 294 7.37 7.52 9.11
CA MET A 294 8.06 7.34 7.84
C MET A 294 7.10 7.43 6.67
N THR A 295 7.61 7.50 5.45
CA THR A 295 6.80 7.39 4.24
C THR A 295 6.50 5.91 3.94
N LEU A 296 5.42 5.62 3.19
CA LEU A 296 5.14 4.26 2.74
C LEU A 296 6.31 3.64 1.94
N PRO A 297 6.98 4.34 0.99
CA PRO A 297 8.15 3.79 0.33
C PRO A 297 9.29 3.38 1.28
N GLU A 298 9.52 4.14 2.33
CA GLU A 298 10.51 3.79 3.35
C GLU A 298 10.12 2.53 4.11
N LEU A 299 8.86 2.42 4.51
CA LEU A 299 8.30 1.22 5.15
C LEU A 299 8.48 -0.02 4.25
N LEU A 300 8.14 0.08 2.97
CA LEU A 300 8.27 -1.00 2.00
C LEU A 300 9.72 -1.47 1.84
N VAL A 301 10.68 -0.54 1.81
CA VAL A 301 12.11 -0.88 1.74
C VAL A 301 12.57 -1.59 3.01
N ARG A 302 12.13 -1.15 4.19
CA ARG A 302 12.45 -1.82 5.47
C ARG A 302 11.92 -3.25 5.50
N ILE A 303 10.66 -3.46 5.13
CA ILE A 303 10.02 -4.80 5.06
C ILE A 303 10.71 -5.70 4.01
N ALA A 304 11.10 -5.15 2.85
CA ALA A 304 11.75 -5.93 1.80
C ALA A 304 13.15 -6.40 2.20
N ARG A 305 13.88 -5.61 2.99
CA ARG A 305 15.25 -5.94 3.43
C ARG A 305 15.31 -6.91 4.61
N GLY A 306 14.15 -7.32 5.15
CA GLY A 306 14.12 -8.15 6.35
C GLY A 306 14.71 -7.43 7.57
N GLY A 307 14.65 -6.09 7.59
CA GLY A 307 15.04 -5.29 8.75
C GLY A 307 14.24 -5.76 9.97
N PRO A 308 14.83 -5.68 11.20
CA PRO A 308 14.13 -6.11 12.39
C PRO A 308 12.77 -5.40 12.41
N VAL A 309 11.73 -6.18 12.45
CA VAL A 309 10.44 -5.73 12.98
C VAL A 309 10.82 -5.30 14.40
N PRO A 310 10.58 -4.05 14.84
CA PRO A 310 10.89 -3.66 16.19
C PRO A 310 10.23 -4.66 17.14
N GLY A 311 11.03 -5.48 17.85
CA GLY A 311 10.56 -6.60 18.66
C GLY A 311 11.52 -7.79 18.69
N GLU A 312 12.32 -8.03 17.68
CA GLU A 312 13.29 -9.16 17.67
C GLU A 312 14.57 -8.90 18.49
N GLY A 313 14.54 -8.07 19.52
CA GLY A 313 15.74 -7.66 20.23
C GLY A 313 15.65 -7.38 21.74
N SER A 314 14.61 -7.84 22.47
CA SER A 314 14.61 -7.70 23.95
C SER A 314 13.90 -8.81 24.72
N GLY A 315 14.08 -10.05 24.29
CA GLY A 315 13.83 -11.21 25.14
C GLY A 315 15.00 -11.41 26.10
N GLN A 316 15.14 -10.56 27.12
CA GLN A 316 15.95 -10.94 28.29
C GLN A 316 15.25 -12.09 29.01
N ALA A 317 15.77 -13.29 28.79
CA ALA A 317 15.50 -14.45 29.61
C ALA A 317 15.95 -14.14 31.04
N VAL A 318 15.00 -13.95 31.93
CA VAL A 318 15.23 -14.01 33.38
C VAL A 318 15.30 -15.49 33.76
N GLY A 319 16.51 -15.97 34.04
CA GLY A 319 16.71 -17.32 34.50
C GLY A 319 18.15 -17.64 34.86
N GLY A 320 18.56 -17.39 36.10
CA GLY A 320 19.43 -18.22 36.97
C GLY A 320 20.88 -18.47 36.58
N ALA A 321 21.72 -17.75 37.28
CA ALA A 321 23.02 -18.11 37.89
C ALA A 321 23.74 -19.44 37.55
N THR A 322 25.00 -19.42 37.16
CA THR A 322 26.20 -19.77 37.94
C THR A 322 27.41 -20.05 37.04
N GLY A 323 28.57 -19.46 37.39
CA GLY A 323 29.84 -20.19 37.34
C GLY A 323 30.89 -19.78 36.32
N ALA A 324 31.74 -18.87 36.69
CA ALA A 324 33.21 -18.96 36.65
C ALA A 324 34.04 -18.92 35.35
N ALA A 325 34.90 -17.93 35.37
CA ALA A 325 36.35 -17.95 35.08
C ALA A 325 36.88 -17.77 33.63
N GLY A 326 37.48 -16.63 33.38
CA GLY A 326 38.92 -16.58 33.05
C GLY A 326 39.30 -16.32 31.59
N GLY A 327 39.93 -15.17 31.34
CA GLY A 327 40.75 -15.03 30.15
C GLY A 327 40.97 -13.58 29.64
N LYS A 328 42.01 -12.92 30.18
CA LYS A 328 42.61 -11.66 29.71
C LYS A 328 43.32 -11.83 28.35
N GLN A 329 43.31 -10.79 27.53
CA GLN A 329 44.50 -10.13 26.89
C GLN A 329 43.98 -9.06 25.91
N THR A 330 44.21 -7.80 26.15
CA THR A 330 45.27 -6.81 25.88
C THR A 330 45.56 -6.56 24.41
N GLY A 331 45.36 -5.34 23.97
CA GLY A 331 46.38 -4.60 23.23
C GLY A 331 45.99 -3.96 21.90
N GLY A 332 46.16 -2.64 21.85
CA GLY A 332 46.70 -1.96 20.72
C GLY A 332 45.80 -1.03 19.92
N GLY A 333 45.85 0.27 20.22
CA GLY A 333 45.27 1.31 19.38
C GLY A 333 46.13 1.64 18.15
N THR A 334 45.52 2.24 17.17
CA THR A 334 46.10 3.34 16.37
C THR A 334 45.01 4.12 15.64
N SER A 335 45.09 5.42 15.77
CA SER A 335 44.35 6.47 15.07
C SER A 335 44.64 6.44 13.56
N GLY A 336 43.59 6.65 12.75
CA GLY A 336 43.76 6.87 11.30
C GLY A 336 42.53 7.54 10.68
N ALA A 337 42.79 8.63 10.06
CA ALA A 337 41.97 9.66 9.47
C ALA A 337 40.70 9.19 8.72
N VAL A 338 39.63 10.00 8.89
CA VAL A 338 38.37 9.93 8.16
C VAL A 338 38.58 10.39 6.72
N ASP A 339 38.49 9.48 5.78
CA ASP A 339 38.35 9.80 4.35
C ASP A 339 36.90 9.52 3.94
N GLY A 340 36.20 10.60 3.59
CA GLY A 340 34.78 10.59 3.25
C GLY A 340 34.53 10.04 1.85
N ARG A 341 34.39 8.73 1.74
CA ARG A 341 33.79 8.07 0.58
C ARG A 341 32.54 7.32 0.99
N LEU A 342 31.39 7.83 0.50
CA LEU A 342 30.11 7.16 0.57
C LEU A 342 30.23 5.72 0.08
N ASN A 343 30.19 4.79 1.03
CA ASN A 343 30.28 3.36 0.79
C ASN A 343 28.99 2.84 0.15
N ARG A 344 28.95 2.75 -1.18
CA ARG A 344 27.99 1.96 -1.95
C ARG A 344 28.39 0.50 -1.83
N GLY A 345 27.98 -0.17 -0.79
CA GLY A 345 28.37 -1.56 -0.63
C GLY A 345 27.52 -2.36 0.33
N GLY A 346 26.54 -3.03 -0.21
CA GLY A 346 25.80 -4.10 0.43
C GLY A 346 25.11 -4.91 -0.67
N ARG A 347 25.85 -5.79 -1.36
CA ARG A 347 25.27 -6.78 -2.28
C ARG A 347 24.28 -7.64 -1.50
N ALA A 348 22.97 -7.40 -1.70
CA ALA A 348 21.94 -8.35 -1.32
C ALA A 348 22.12 -9.63 -2.15
N ALA A 349 22.14 -10.77 -1.49
CA ALA A 349 22.15 -12.09 -2.12
C ALA A 349 20.96 -12.23 -3.06
N ALA A 350 21.13 -12.94 -4.16
CA ALA A 350 20.10 -13.24 -5.14
C ALA A 350 18.89 -13.90 -4.44
N GLY A 351 17.82 -13.13 -4.23
CA GLY A 351 16.60 -13.58 -3.56
C GLY A 351 15.76 -12.46 -2.91
N ASN A 352 16.34 -11.31 -2.64
CA ASN A 352 15.64 -10.21 -1.95
C ASN A 352 15.72 -8.91 -2.78
N ALA A 353 15.09 -8.91 -3.97
CA ALA A 353 14.89 -7.67 -4.70
C ALA A 353 13.96 -6.77 -3.87
N GLY A 354 14.40 -5.53 -3.60
CA GLY A 354 13.59 -4.51 -2.96
C GLY A 354 12.27 -4.24 -3.70
N PRO A 355 11.43 -3.31 -3.25
CA PRO A 355 10.23 -2.94 -3.96
C PRO A 355 10.55 -2.33 -5.33
N VAL A 356 9.67 -2.56 -6.32
CA VAL A 356 9.72 -1.87 -7.61
C VAL A 356 8.57 -0.87 -7.69
N TYR A 357 8.89 0.35 -8.11
CA TYR A 357 7.96 1.46 -8.24
C TYR A 357 7.77 1.82 -9.71
N PHE A 358 6.53 1.83 -10.16
CA PHE A 358 6.12 2.25 -11.50
C PHE A 358 5.40 3.59 -11.39
N ILE A 359 6.00 4.65 -11.95
CA ILE A 359 5.46 6.02 -11.86
C ILE A 359 4.77 6.35 -13.18
N ASP A 360 3.44 6.43 -13.13
CA ASP A 360 2.61 6.82 -14.27
C ASP A 360 2.61 8.34 -14.45
N GLU A 361 2.99 8.81 -15.63
CA GLU A 361 3.06 10.24 -16.01
C GLU A 361 3.82 11.10 -14.98
N PRO A 362 5.13 10.94 -14.84
CA PRO A 362 5.92 11.56 -13.77
C PRO A 362 5.86 13.10 -13.74
N ASN A 363 5.56 13.79 -14.86
CA ASN A 363 5.32 15.23 -14.87
C ASN A 363 4.05 15.58 -14.09
N ARG A 364 2.94 14.88 -14.38
CA ARG A 364 1.66 15.09 -13.68
C ARG A 364 1.76 14.75 -12.20
N VAL A 365 2.52 13.70 -11.89
CA VAL A 365 2.80 13.30 -10.50
C VAL A 365 3.50 14.44 -9.77
N LYS A 366 4.52 15.05 -10.38
CA LYS A 366 5.24 16.17 -9.78
C LYS A 366 4.36 17.40 -9.60
N GLU A 367 3.65 17.81 -10.65
CA GLU A 367 2.74 18.98 -10.61
C GLU A 367 1.69 18.84 -9.51
N GLN A 368 1.10 17.64 -9.37
CA GLN A 368 0.10 17.38 -8.34
C GLN A 368 0.72 17.38 -6.93
N ALA A 369 1.90 16.80 -6.76
CA ALA A 369 2.60 16.78 -5.48
C ALA A 369 2.98 18.20 -5.02
N ASP A 370 3.52 19.01 -5.93
CA ASP A 370 3.90 20.41 -5.65
C ASP A 370 2.64 21.25 -5.28
N ALA A 371 1.51 21.01 -5.98
CA ALA A 371 0.24 21.70 -5.69
C ALA A 371 -0.29 21.32 -4.29
N ILE A 372 -0.28 20.04 -3.94
CA ILE A 372 -0.71 19.54 -2.62
C ILE A 372 0.18 20.12 -1.50
N GLU A 373 1.49 20.13 -1.70
CA GLU A 373 2.43 20.66 -0.71
C GLU A 373 2.21 22.15 -0.47
N LEU A 374 1.98 22.93 -1.53
CA LEU A 374 1.67 24.35 -1.45
C LEU A 374 0.34 24.61 -0.72
N GLU A 375 -0.73 23.94 -1.16
CA GLU A 375 -2.06 24.07 -0.56
C GLU A 375 -2.05 23.69 0.93
N PHE A 376 -1.41 22.55 1.27
CA PHE A 376 -1.26 22.11 2.65
C PHE A 376 -0.52 23.15 3.49
N SER A 377 0.63 23.63 3.02
CA SER A 377 1.45 24.58 3.78
C SER A 377 0.73 25.91 4.02
N GLU A 378 0.02 26.44 3.01
CA GLU A 378 -0.77 27.66 3.13
C GLU A 378 -1.97 27.48 4.08
N SER A 379 -2.71 26.38 3.94
CA SER A 379 -3.85 26.05 4.81
C SER A 379 -3.40 25.90 6.26
N MET A 380 -2.32 25.17 6.52
CA MET A 380 -1.80 24.97 7.88
C MET A 380 -1.29 26.26 8.50
N ARG A 381 -0.61 27.12 7.72
CA ARG A 381 -0.15 28.43 8.19
C ARG A 381 -1.32 29.31 8.62
N GLN A 382 -2.37 29.41 7.80
CA GLN A 382 -3.57 30.20 8.12
C GLN A 382 -4.29 29.68 9.37
N ARG A 383 -4.41 28.36 9.50
CA ARG A 383 -5.03 27.71 10.67
C ARG A 383 -4.21 27.92 11.95
N ALA A 384 -2.88 27.83 11.87
CA ALA A 384 -2.00 28.08 13.00
C ALA A 384 -2.10 29.54 13.48
N GLN A 385 -2.13 30.51 12.55
CA GLN A 385 -2.30 31.93 12.88
C GLN A 385 -3.63 32.23 13.58
N LYS A 386 -4.69 31.49 13.25
CA LYS A 386 -6.03 31.62 13.84
C LYS A 386 -6.25 30.73 15.07
N GLY A 387 -5.24 30.02 15.56
CA GLY A 387 -5.32 29.13 16.71
C GLY A 387 -6.19 27.88 16.48
N TYR A 388 -6.33 27.41 15.24
CA TYR A 388 -7.04 26.15 14.94
C TYR A 388 -6.16 24.91 15.00
N ILE A 389 -4.85 25.08 14.95
CA ILE A 389 -3.89 23.97 15.04
C ILE A 389 -2.66 24.41 15.83
N LEU A 390 -1.96 23.44 16.39
CA LEU A 390 -0.66 23.63 17.00
C LEU A 390 0.46 23.65 15.95
N PRO A 391 1.59 24.34 16.21
CA PRO A 391 2.73 24.35 15.29
C PRO A 391 3.24 22.97 14.86
N GLY A 392 3.25 21.98 15.78
CA GLY A 392 3.66 20.60 15.48
C GLY A 392 2.80 19.91 14.43
N GLN A 393 1.57 20.37 14.18
CA GLN A 393 0.69 19.84 13.14
C GLN A 393 1.03 20.36 11.73
N MET A 394 1.80 21.46 11.62
CA MET A 394 2.15 22.05 10.32
C MET A 394 3.07 21.16 9.47
N ASN A 395 3.82 20.25 10.09
CA ASN A 395 4.83 19.43 9.42
C ASN A 395 4.44 17.94 9.35
N VAL A 396 3.16 17.63 9.37
CA VAL A 396 2.70 16.23 9.33
C VAL A 396 2.98 15.61 7.95
N LEU A 397 2.79 16.37 6.88
CA LEU A 397 3.02 15.90 5.51
C LEU A 397 4.53 15.83 5.19
N TYR A 398 4.95 14.78 4.50
CA TYR A 398 6.28 14.69 3.88
C TYR A 398 6.29 15.44 2.55
N SER A 399 7.41 16.11 2.23
CA SER A 399 7.55 16.80 0.95
C SER A 399 7.64 15.83 -0.23
N GLY A 400 7.28 16.32 -1.43
CA GLY A 400 7.43 15.54 -2.66
C GLY A 400 8.88 15.06 -2.89
N GLU A 401 9.87 15.88 -2.53
CA GLU A 401 11.29 15.51 -2.64
C GLU A 401 11.69 14.40 -1.64
N GLN A 402 11.17 14.44 -0.40
CA GLN A 402 11.43 13.39 0.59
C GLN A 402 10.85 12.04 0.14
N VAL A 403 9.65 12.05 -0.43
CA VAL A 403 9.02 10.85 -1.00
C VAL A 403 9.85 10.33 -2.17
N ALA A 404 10.27 11.20 -3.10
CA ALA A 404 11.12 10.83 -4.23
C ALA A 404 12.44 10.19 -3.78
N ALA A 405 13.10 10.77 -2.78
CA ALA A 405 14.33 10.22 -2.20
C ALA A 405 14.14 8.82 -1.60
N ASN A 406 12.97 8.56 -1.00
CA ASN A 406 12.63 7.25 -0.45
C ASN A 406 12.27 6.23 -1.54
N LEU A 407 11.60 6.63 -2.62
CA LEU A 407 11.34 5.78 -3.79
C LEU A 407 12.64 5.31 -4.45
N LEU A 408 13.65 6.20 -4.53
CA LEU A 408 14.97 5.89 -5.08
C LEU A 408 15.79 4.85 -4.27
N LYS A 409 15.34 4.48 -3.08
CA LYS A 409 15.91 3.36 -2.31
C LYS A 409 15.50 1.97 -2.85
N GLY A 410 14.48 1.92 -3.72
CA GLY A 410 14.06 0.75 -4.50
C GLY A 410 14.36 0.93 -5.99
N SER A 411 13.75 0.09 -6.83
CA SER A 411 13.86 0.22 -8.29
C SER A 411 12.74 1.13 -8.81
N VAL A 412 13.08 2.16 -9.60
CA VAL A 412 12.11 3.13 -10.14
C VAL A 412 12.01 3.00 -11.65
N VAL A 413 10.79 2.85 -12.15
CA VAL A 413 10.45 2.85 -13.58
C VAL A 413 9.41 3.94 -13.82
N THR A 414 9.70 4.90 -14.69
CA THR A 414 8.73 5.91 -15.11
C THR A 414 8.13 5.53 -16.45
N LEU A 415 6.81 5.71 -16.60
CA LEU A 415 6.07 5.44 -17.83
C LEU A 415 5.36 6.71 -18.29
N SER A 416 5.64 7.13 -19.51
CA SER A 416 5.06 8.36 -20.08
C SER A 416 4.84 8.24 -21.57
N THR A 417 3.88 9.02 -22.08
CA THR A 417 3.65 9.12 -23.54
C THR A 417 4.78 9.87 -24.23
N MET A 418 5.29 10.92 -23.58
CA MET A 418 6.42 11.74 -24.06
C MET A 418 7.51 11.81 -23.01
N GLU A 419 8.68 12.33 -23.40
CA GLU A 419 9.77 12.53 -22.46
C GLU A 419 9.34 13.44 -21.29
N ALA A 420 9.55 12.97 -20.08
CA ALA A 420 9.06 13.61 -18.86
C ALA A 420 10.20 14.17 -18.01
N LYS A 421 9.96 15.34 -17.41
CA LYS A 421 10.83 15.99 -16.44
C LYS A 421 10.15 15.95 -15.07
N GLY A 422 10.24 14.85 -14.35
CA GLY A 422 9.68 14.73 -12.99
C GLY A 422 10.76 14.86 -11.91
N TYR A 423 10.52 14.27 -10.76
CA TYR A 423 11.50 14.14 -9.67
C TYR A 423 12.66 13.19 -10.03
N PHE A 424 12.48 12.34 -11.06
CA PHE A 424 13.37 11.22 -11.34
C PHE A 424 14.20 11.48 -12.59
N LYS A 425 15.51 11.63 -12.41
CA LYS A 425 16.43 11.71 -13.55
C LYS A 425 16.72 10.28 -14.03
N PRO A 426 16.40 9.94 -15.29
CA PRO A 426 16.62 8.59 -15.79
C PRO A 426 18.10 8.31 -16.06
N ASP A 427 18.55 7.15 -15.60
CA ASP A 427 19.86 6.58 -15.97
C ASP A 427 19.78 5.78 -17.27
N ARG A 428 18.58 5.27 -17.61
CA ARG A 428 18.28 4.50 -18.83
C ARG A 428 16.98 4.97 -19.42
N LYS A 429 16.90 4.90 -20.75
CA LYS A 429 15.67 5.23 -21.48
C LYS A 429 15.39 4.13 -22.49
N MET A 430 14.09 3.85 -22.70
CA MET A 430 13.58 2.97 -23.74
C MET A 430 12.35 3.61 -24.35
N ASP A 431 12.31 3.70 -25.68
CA ASP A 431 11.10 4.06 -26.41
C ASP A 431 10.34 2.78 -26.76
N VAL A 432 9.12 2.68 -26.25
CA VAL A 432 8.26 1.50 -26.43
C VAL A 432 7.53 1.52 -27.78
N ALA A 433 7.35 2.70 -28.36
CA ALA A 433 6.67 2.92 -29.65
C ALA A 433 5.29 2.24 -29.76
N ALA A 434 4.52 2.22 -28.68
CA ALA A 434 3.17 1.66 -28.66
C ALA A 434 2.15 2.64 -29.24
N ARG A 435 1.02 2.10 -29.74
CA ARG A 435 -0.10 2.89 -30.25
C ARG A 435 -1.42 2.38 -29.71
N ASN A 436 -2.38 3.28 -29.52
CA ASN A 436 -3.76 2.90 -29.20
C ASN A 436 -4.46 2.36 -30.46
N VAL A 437 -5.27 1.32 -30.27
CA VAL A 437 -6.20 0.84 -31.29
C VAL A 437 -7.49 1.67 -31.20
N ALA A 438 -8.01 2.11 -32.34
CA ALA A 438 -9.25 2.88 -32.36
C ALA A 438 -10.44 2.03 -31.84
N PRO A 439 -11.37 2.61 -31.09
CA PRO A 439 -12.54 1.90 -30.60
C PRO A 439 -13.47 1.51 -31.74
N TYR A 440 -13.96 0.27 -31.71
CA TYR A 440 -14.86 -0.26 -32.76
C TYR A 440 -16.32 0.16 -32.56
N ASN A 441 -16.71 0.78 -31.45
CA ASN A 441 -18.05 1.30 -31.15
C ASN A 441 -19.18 0.29 -31.47
N ASN A 442 -18.98 -0.98 -31.10
CA ASN A 442 -19.85 -2.12 -31.40
C ASN A 442 -19.98 -2.50 -32.90
N SER A 443 -19.14 -1.98 -33.78
CA SER A 443 -19.10 -2.38 -35.18
C SER A 443 -18.29 -3.66 -35.35
N PHE A 444 -18.99 -4.80 -35.49
CA PHE A 444 -18.34 -6.09 -35.78
C PHE A 444 -17.67 -6.10 -37.17
N GLU A 445 -18.28 -5.44 -38.14
CA GLU A 445 -17.72 -5.32 -39.51
C GLU A 445 -16.38 -4.57 -39.51
N ALA A 446 -16.27 -3.47 -38.77
CA ALA A 446 -15.01 -2.72 -38.63
C ALA A 446 -13.94 -3.58 -37.94
N LEU A 447 -14.29 -4.30 -36.89
CA LEU A 447 -13.39 -5.25 -36.22
C LEU A 447 -12.88 -6.32 -37.19
N VAL A 448 -13.78 -6.98 -37.94
CA VAL A 448 -13.42 -8.03 -38.92
C VAL A 448 -12.49 -7.50 -40.01
N ARG A 449 -12.78 -6.30 -40.53
CA ARG A 449 -11.93 -5.65 -41.54
C ARG A 449 -10.51 -5.43 -41.01
N ASP A 450 -10.38 -4.89 -39.81
CA ASP A 450 -9.08 -4.59 -39.23
C ASP A 450 -8.33 -5.87 -38.84
N LEU A 451 -9.03 -6.89 -38.35
CA LEU A 451 -8.44 -8.21 -38.08
C LEU A 451 -7.90 -8.88 -39.36
N LYS A 452 -8.61 -8.77 -40.49
CA LYS A 452 -8.11 -9.25 -41.76
C LYS A 452 -6.84 -8.51 -42.20
N MET A 453 -6.76 -7.20 -41.93
CA MET A 453 -5.57 -6.38 -42.17
C MET A 453 -4.42 -6.78 -41.24
N PHE A 454 -4.65 -6.90 -39.94
CA PHE A 454 -3.64 -7.33 -38.97
C PHE A 454 -3.07 -8.71 -39.30
N ARG A 455 -3.94 -9.67 -39.64
CA ARG A 455 -3.53 -11.02 -40.07
C ARG A 455 -2.62 -10.98 -41.31
N ARG A 456 -2.99 -10.21 -42.34
CA ARG A 456 -2.19 -10.07 -43.56
C ARG A 456 -0.81 -9.47 -43.29
N ASN A 457 -0.73 -8.58 -42.31
CA ASN A 457 0.51 -7.93 -41.88
C ASN A 457 1.32 -8.77 -40.87
N GLY A 458 0.87 -9.98 -40.56
CA GLY A 458 1.55 -10.90 -39.65
C GLY A 458 1.43 -10.59 -38.17
N TYR A 459 0.45 -9.76 -37.76
CA TYR A 459 0.22 -9.46 -36.35
C TYR A 459 -0.26 -10.69 -35.58
N ARG A 460 0.17 -10.79 -34.33
CA ARG A 460 -0.37 -11.67 -33.30
C ARG A 460 -1.48 -10.91 -32.60
N VAL A 461 -2.71 -11.39 -32.67
CA VAL A 461 -3.85 -10.66 -32.14
C VAL A 461 -4.45 -11.40 -30.93
N LEU A 462 -4.54 -10.72 -29.80
CA LEU A 462 -5.24 -11.17 -28.61
C LEU A 462 -6.49 -10.31 -28.39
N LEU A 463 -7.68 -10.92 -28.51
CA LEU A 463 -8.96 -10.28 -28.25
C LEU A 463 -9.47 -10.65 -26.88
N LEU A 464 -9.72 -9.64 -26.03
CA LEU A 464 -10.26 -9.83 -24.69
C LEU A 464 -11.78 -9.63 -24.67
N SER A 465 -12.48 -10.49 -23.97
CA SER A 465 -13.92 -10.41 -23.76
C SER A 465 -14.27 -10.56 -22.30
N GLY A 466 -15.25 -9.80 -21.82
CA GLY A 466 -15.63 -9.73 -20.40
C GLY A 466 -16.24 -11.01 -19.81
N SER A 467 -16.50 -12.06 -20.63
CA SER A 467 -16.91 -13.37 -20.14
C SER A 467 -16.36 -14.51 -21.00
N ARG A 468 -16.17 -15.68 -20.41
CA ARG A 468 -15.70 -16.89 -21.11
C ARG A 468 -16.63 -17.27 -22.25
N THR A 469 -17.94 -17.25 -22.00
CA THR A 469 -18.97 -17.58 -23.01
C THR A 469 -18.91 -16.62 -24.19
N ARG A 470 -18.76 -15.31 -23.94
CA ARG A 470 -18.63 -14.32 -24.99
C ARG A 470 -17.33 -14.47 -25.77
N ALA A 471 -16.20 -14.75 -25.10
CA ALA A 471 -14.92 -14.98 -25.76
C ALA A 471 -14.97 -16.19 -26.71
N LYS A 472 -15.61 -17.28 -26.27
CA LYS A 472 -15.80 -18.49 -27.08
C LYS A 472 -16.68 -18.21 -28.32
N ARG A 473 -17.82 -17.55 -28.10
CA ARG A 473 -18.74 -17.16 -29.20
C ARG A 473 -18.06 -16.23 -30.19
N LEU A 474 -17.29 -15.24 -29.70
CA LEU A 474 -16.54 -14.33 -30.55
C LEU A 474 -15.58 -15.09 -31.49
N ALA A 475 -14.90 -16.14 -30.99
CA ALA A 475 -14.05 -16.97 -31.85
C ALA A 475 -14.85 -17.72 -32.91
N GLU A 476 -16.07 -18.16 -32.59
CA GLU A 476 -16.97 -18.82 -33.53
C GLU A 476 -17.45 -17.83 -34.61
N ASP A 477 -17.96 -16.66 -34.22
CA ASP A 477 -18.42 -15.59 -35.10
C ASP A 477 -17.29 -15.11 -36.05
N LEU A 478 -16.04 -15.04 -35.57
CA LEU A 478 -14.89 -14.68 -36.40
C LEU A 478 -14.50 -15.76 -37.41
N ARG A 479 -14.66 -17.04 -37.05
CA ARG A 479 -14.45 -18.15 -38.03
C ARG A 479 -15.45 -18.11 -39.16
N ASP A 480 -16.70 -17.75 -38.88
CA ASP A 480 -17.74 -17.56 -39.92
C ASP A 480 -17.38 -16.43 -40.91
N GLN A 481 -16.48 -15.51 -40.49
CA GLN A 481 -15.92 -14.44 -41.33
C GLN A 481 -14.59 -14.81 -42.01
N GLU A 482 -14.25 -16.10 -42.07
CA GLU A 482 -13.01 -16.64 -42.67
C GLU A 482 -11.73 -16.22 -41.93
N LEU A 483 -11.83 -15.84 -40.67
CA LEU A 483 -10.70 -15.59 -39.79
C LEU A 483 -10.37 -16.85 -38.96
N THR A 484 -9.09 -17.22 -38.93
CA THR A 484 -8.62 -18.31 -38.07
C THR A 484 -8.57 -17.80 -36.63
N ALA A 485 -9.70 -17.87 -35.92
CA ALA A 485 -9.81 -17.43 -34.53
C ALA A 485 -9.90 -18.64 -33.59
N ILE A 486 -9.14 -18.61 -32.50
CA ILE A 486 -9.05 -19.70 -31.53
C ILE A 486 -9.36 -19.15 -30.12
N TYR A 487 -10.35 -19.76 -29.46
CA TYR A 487 -10.56 -19.51 -28.04
C TYR A 487 -9.61 -20.36 -27.20
N THR A 488 -9.01 -19.77 -26.16
CA THR A 488 -8.17 -20.48 -25.22
C THR A 488 -8.41 -20.01 -23.77
N GLU A 489 -8.23 -20.92 -22.83
CA GLU A 489 -8.10 -20.64 -21.40
C GLU A 489 -6.70 -21.03 -20.88
N ASP A 490 -5.85 -21.57 -21.75
CA ASP A 490 -4.50 -21.97 -21.40
C ASP A 490 -3.60 -20.75 -21.16
N PRO A 491 -3.11 -20.52 -19.93
CA PRO A 491 -2.24 -19.39 -19.62
C PRO A 491 -0.82 -19.51 -20.23
N LEU A 492 -0.43 -20.70 -20.70
CA LEU A 492 0.88 -20.96 -21.31
C LEU A 492 0.87 -20.82 -22.84
N ARG A 493 -0.33 -20.69 -23.45
CA ARG A 493 -0.42 -20.54 -24.91
C ARG A 493 0.21 -19.23 -25.38
N GLU A 494 1.08 -19.33 -26.36
CA GLU A 494 1.61 -18.21 -27.14
C GLU A 494 0.75 -17.99 -28.39
N VAL A 495 0.66 -16.73 -28.85
CA VAL A 495 -0.04 -16.36 -30.07
C VAL A 495 0.97 -16.36 -31.22
N GLN A 496 0.66 -17.04 -32.32
CA GLN A 496 1.53 -17.13 -33.48
C GLN A 496 1.28 -15.98 -34.48
N ALA A 497 2.26 -15.69 -35.33
CA ALA A 497 2.13 -14.66 -36.36
C ALA A 497 0.92 -14.93 -37.27
N GLY A 498 0.07 -13.92 -37.45
CA GLY A 498 -1.18 -14.02 -38.22
C GLY A 498 -2.32 -14.75 -37.51
N GLU A 499 -2.16 -15.12 -36.26
CA GLU A 499 -3.19 -15.80 -35.45
C GLU A 499 -4.03 -14.77 -34.67
N VAL A 500 -5.33 -15.06 -34.56
CA VAL A 500 -6.27 -14.33 -33.71
C VAL A 500 -6.70 -15.25 -32.58
N VAL A 501 -6.40 -14.86 -31.34
CA VAL A 501 -6.77 -15.61 -30.12
C VAL A 501 -7.78 -14.80 -29.33
N THR A 502 -8.90 -15.42 -28.93
CA THR A 502 -9.86 -14.84 -28.00
C THR A 502 -9.62 -15.39 -26.59
N TYR A 503 -9.69 -14.51 -25.62
CA TYR A 503 -9.46 -14.85 -24.22
C TYR A 503 -10.44 -14.09 -23.30
N TYR A 504 -10.65 -14.63 -22.10
CA TYR A 504 -11.41 -13.97 -21.04
C TYR A 504 -10.57 -12.89 -20.38
N GLY A 505 -11.02 -11.65 -20.39
CA GLY A 505 -10.36 -10.54 -19.74
C GLY A 505 -10.90 -9.19 -20.19
N HIS A 506 -10.34 -8.13 -19.64
CA HIS A 506 -10.69 -6.76 -19.96
C HIS A 506 -9.49 -5.84 -19.85
N VAL A 507 -9.33 -4.98 -20.83
CA VAL A 507 -8.49 -3.78 -20.81
C VAL A 507 -9.33 -2.60 -21.25
N ASP A 508 -9.07 -1.42 -20.72
CA ASP A 508 -9.87 -0.23 -21.02
C ASP A 508 -9.73 0.20 -22.48
N LYS A 509 -8.51 0.19 -22.98
CA LYS A 509 -8.21 0.53 -24.38
C LYS A 509 -7.33 -0.52 -25.05
N GLY A 510 -7.68 -0.88 -26.28
CA GLY A 510 -6.83 -1.71 -27.12
C GLY A 510 -5.52 -0.98 -27.48
N PHE A 511 -4.44 -1.73 -27.61
CA PHE A 511 -3.14 -1.20 -28.00
C PHE A 511 -2.40 -2.16 -28.93
N GLU A 512 -1.42 -1.64 -29.64
CA GLU A 512 -0.54 -2.40 -30.52
C GLU A 512 0.93 -2.03 -30.34
N TYR A 513 1.81 -2.97 -30.64
CA TYR A 513 3.24 -2.78 -30.79
C TYR A 513 3.59 -2.93 -32.28
N PRO A 514 3.63 -1.85 -33.06
CA PRO A 514 3.82 -1.95 -34.51
C PRO A 514 5.14 -2.60 -34.92
N LEU A 515 6.15 -2.53 -34.08
CA LEU A 515 7.48 -3.10 -34.33
C LEU A 515 7.56 -4.60 -34.05
N LEU A 516 6.66 -5.16 -33.22
CA LEU A 516 6.66 -6.58 -32.87
C LEU A 516 5.73 -7.42 -33.74
N LYS A 517 4.64 -6.80 -34.19
CA LYS A 517 3.55 -7.42 -34.98
C LYS A 517 2.90 -8.62 -34.27
#